data_e59e213ffb242b1fab04854f199db136
#
_entry.id   e59e213ffb242b1fab04854f199db136
#
_cell.length_a   1.000
_cell.length_b   1.000
_cell.length_c   1.000
_cell.angle_alpha   90.00
_cell.angle_beta   90.00
_cell.angle_gamma   90.00
#
_symmetry.space_group_name_H-M   'P 1'
#
loop_
_entity.id
_entity.type
_entity.pdbx_description
1 polymer ?
#
loop_
_entity_poly.entity_id
_entity_poly.type
_entity_poly.pdbx_seq_one_letter_code
_entity_poly.pdbx_strand_id
1 'polypeptide(L)'
;MSIKQANIDYIISIASEMFLSEGIENVNIKDIANKADVGEATIYRYFSNKQTLVIYAAQKMAENLHNDYFDLDDSTDGITMVEAFYNNFLKIYSEHPEYYRFIAEFDAIIQENSQLENYEYTLLPYMEIFLDAYEKGLIDKSIKMVDDIRLFYITTTHALMGLCKKLTVDSVVLKQDKYGIEEVEMLINIIIYRLKNTK
;
A
#
# COMPACT_ATOMS: atom_id res chain seq x y z
N MET A 1 -10.14 7.74 -23.85
CA MET A 1 -10.78 6.78 -22.93
C MET A 1 -12.12 6.36 -23.53
N SER A 2 -12.46 5.06 -23.59
CA SER A 2 -13.78 4.64 -24.08
C SER A 2 -14.84 4.81 -22.97
N ILE A 3 -16.14 4.97 -23.36
CA ILE A 3 -17.25 5.04 -22.39
C ILE A 3 -17.25 3.81 -21.48
N LYS A 4 -16.92 2.64 -22.02
CA LYS A 4 -16.80 1.40 -21.24
C LYS A 4 -15.73 1.53 -20.15
N GLN A 5 -14.53 2.04 -20.47
CA GLN A 5 -13.45 2.20 -19.51
C GLN A 5 -13.81 3.23 -18.44
N ALA A 6 -14.40 4.37 -18.83
CA ALA A 6 -14.87 5.37 -17.87
C ALA A 6 -15.86 4.80 -16.84
N ASN A 7 -16.78 3.93 -17.28
CA ASN A 7 -17.72 3.26 -16.38
C ASN A 7 -17.03 2.26 -15.43
N ILE A 8 -16.03 1.52 -15.93
CA ILE A 8 -15.24 0.58 -15.10
C ILE A 8 -14.50 1.38 -14.02
N ASP A 9 -13.78 2.42 -14.39
CA ASP A 9 -13.00 3.26 -13.48
C ASP A 9 -13.89 3.94 -12.43
N TYR A 10 -15.09 4.37 -12.84
CA TYR A 10 -16.07 4.95 -11.92
C TYR A 10 -16.58 3.93 -10.89
N ILE A 11 -16.91 2.71 -11.31
CA ILE A 11 -17.35 1.64 -10.40
C ILE A 11 -16.21 1.27 -9.43
N ILE A 12 -14.97 1.18 -9.91
CA ILE A 12 -13.79 0.92 -9.06
C ILE A 12 -13.62 2.03 -8.02
N SER A 13 -13.77 3.30 -8.41
CA SER A 13 -13.68 4.44 -7.49
C SER A 13 -14.72 4.36 -6.37
N ILE A 14 -16.00 4.12 -6.72
CA ILE A 14 -17.09 3.96 -5.76
C ILE A 14 -16.84 2.76 -4.82
N ALA A 15 -16.41 1.62 -5.38
CA ALA A 15 -16.11 0.44 -4.60
C ALA A 15 -14.94 0.68 -3.62
N SER A 16 -13.89 1.38 -4.08
CA SER A 16 -12.74 1.75 -3.25
C SER A 16 -13.15 2.61 -2.05
N GLU A 17 -13.95 3.65 -2.26
CA GLU A 17 -14.48 4.49 -1.18
C GLU A 17 -15.29 3.68 -0.17
N MET A 18 -16.16 2.80 -0.65
CA MET A 18 -17.00 1.96 0.22
C MET A 18 -16.17 0.96 1.02
N PHE A 19 -15.21 0.29 0.39
CA PHE A 19 -14.33 -0.65 1.09
C PHE A 19 -13.46 0.04 2.14
N LEU A 20 -12.96 1.24 1.88
CA LEU A 20 -12.19 2.01 2.86
C LEU A 20 -13.06 2.49 4.02
N SER A 21 -14.30 2.93 3.78
CA SER A 21 -15.16 3.48 4.82
C SER A 21 -15.85 2.40 5.67
N GLU A 22 -16.34 1.33 5.04
CA GLU A 22 -17.23 0.35 5.66
C GLU A 22 -16.53 -1.01 5.92
N GLY A 23 -15.41 -1.29 5.24
CA GLY A 23 -14.71 -2.57 5.22
C GLY A 23 -15.21 -3.50 4.11
N ILE A 24 -14.33 -4.40 3.66
CA ILE A 24 -14.61 -5.28 2.50
C ILE A 24 -15.79 -6.22 2.80
N GLU A 25 -15.86 -6.78 4.01
CA GLU A 25 -16.88 -7.76 4.36
C GLU A 25 -18.29 -7.16 4.37
N ASN A 26 -18.42 -5.92 4.84
CA ASN A 26 -19.70 -5.23 5.04
C ASN A 26 -20.32 -4.71 3.73
N VAL A 27 -19.54 -4.51 2.69
CA VAL A 27 -20.00 -4.01 1.39
C VAL A 27 -20.38 -5.15 0.46
N ASN A 28 -21.55 -5.12 -0.13
CA ASN A 28 -21.97 -6.10 -1.13
C ASN A 28 -22.11 -5.46 -2.53
N ILE A 29 -22.22 -6.30 -3.58
CA ILE A 29 -22.31 -5.82 -4.97
C ILE A 29 -23.55 -4.95 -5.20
N LYS A 30 -24.65 -5.25 -4.53
CA LYS A 30 -25.91 -4.48 -4.64
C LYS A 30 -25.73 -3.06 -4.10
N ASP A 31 -25.00 -2.89 -2.99
CA ASP A 31 -24.74 -1.58 -2.40
C ASP A 31 -23.89 -0.73 -3.34
N ILE A 32 -22.84 -1.33 -3.93
CA ILE A 32 -21.99 -0.67 -4.93
C ILE A 32 -22.81 -0.29 -6.17
N ALA A 33 -23.65 -1.21 -6.67
CA ALA A 33 -24.52 -0.97 -7.83
C ALA A 33 -25.48 0.20 -7.59
N ASN A 34 -26.09 0.25 -6.41
CA ASN A 34 -26.98 1.34 -6.02
C ASN A 34 -26.22 2.68 -5.93
N LYS A 35 -25.04 2.71 -5.29
CA LYS A 35 -24.24 3.94 -5.15
C LYS A 35 -23.68 4.43 -6.50
N ALA A 36 -23.35 3.53 -7.41
CA ALA A 36 -22.86 3.83 -8.74
C ALA A 36 -23.97 4.10 -9.78
N ASP A 37 -25.25 3.99 -9.39
CA ASP A 37 -26.42 4.12 -10.28
C ASP A 37 -26.34 3.18 -11.51
N VAL A 38 -25.98 1.92 -11.27
CA VAL A 38 -25.92 0.87 -12.30
C VAL A 38 -26.65 -0.39 -11.84
N GLY A 39 -27.01 -1.26 -12.78
CA GLY A 39 -27.54 -2.58 -12.43
C GLY A 39 -26.43 -3.53 -11.95
N GLU A 40 -26.72 -4.40 -10.97
CA GLU A 40 -25.79 -5.45 -10.50
C GLU A 40 -25.23 -6.30 -11.65
N ALA A 41 -26.06 -6.61 -12.66
CA ALA A 41 -25.63 -7.32 -13.87
C ALA A 41 -24.50 -6.59 -14.63
N THR A 42 -24.43 -5.26 -14.54
CA THR A 42 -23.36 -4.47 -15.14
C THR A 42 -22.06 -4.69 -14.40
N ILE A 43 -22.09 -4.72 -13.07
CA ILE A 43 -20.88 -5.00 -12.25
C ILE A 43 -20.39 -6.42 -12.51
N TYR A 44 -21.27 -7.43 -12.46
CA TYR A 44 -20.89 -8.81 -12.76
C TYR A 44 -20.31 -9.01 -14.17
N ARG A 45 -20.81 -8.24 -15.15
CA ARG A 45 -20.28 -8.27 -16.53
C ARG A 45 -18.84 -7.74 -16.61
N TYR A 46 -18.44 -6.78 -15.76
CA TYR A 46 -17.10 -6.21 -15.75
C TYR A 46 -16.12 -6.96 -14.85
N PHE A 47 -16.58 -7.40 -13.69
CA PHE A 47 -15.69 -7.90 -12.63
C PHE A 47 -15.88 -9.36 -12.28
N SER A 48 -16.88 -10.04 -12.87
CA SER A 48 -17.22 -11.45 -12.63
C SER A 48 -17.68 -11.76 -11.19
N ASN A 49 -17.03 -11.26 -10.17
CA ASN A 49 -17.38 -11.43 -8.75
C ASN A 49 -16.82 -10.29 -7.90
N LYS A 50 -17.24 -10.24 -6.62
CA LYS A 50 -16.78 -9.22 -5.65
C LYS A 50 -15.25 -9.25 -5.44
N GLN A 51 -14.66 -10.45 -5.36
CA GLN A 51 -13.23 -10.61 -5.12
C GLN A 51 -12.38 -9.95 -6.23
N THR A 52 -12.77 -10.12 -7.49
CA THR A 52 -12.13 -9.45 -8.62
C THR A 52 -12.25 -7.92 -8.50
N LEU A 53 -13.42 -7.39 -8.12
CA LEU A 53 -13.60 -5.95 -7.89
C LEU A 53 -12.74 -5.44 -6.73
N VAL A 54 -12.58 -6.21 -5.65
CA VAL A 54 -11.68 -5.88 -4.53
C VAL A 54 -10.23 -5.78 -5.01
N ILE A 55 -9.77 -6.67 -5.90
CA ILE A 55 -8.40 -6.61 -6.47
C ILE A 55 -8.23 -5.33 -7.29
N TYR A 56 -9.18 -4.98 -8.16
CA TYR A 56 -9.13 -3.72 -8.91
C TYR A 56 -9.15 -2.48 -8.01
N ALA A 57 -9.91 -2.52 -6.92
CA ALA A 57 -9.90 -1.45 -5.92
C ALA A 57 -8.52 -1.35 -5.24
N ALA A 58 -7.90 -2.47 -4.86
CA ALA A 58 -6.55 -2.50 -4.29
C ALA A 58 -5.50 -1.93 -5.26
N GLN A 59 -5.57 -2.29 -6.55
CA GLN A 59 -4.70 -1.72 -7.59
C GLN A 59 -4.87 -0.20 -7.67
N LYS A 60 -6.10 0.28 -7.72
CA LYS A 60 -6.38 1.72 -7.81
C LYS A 60 -5.90 2.49 -6.59
N MET A 61 -6.06 1.92 -5.40
CA MET A 61 -5.55 2.52 -4.15
C MET A 61 -4.02 2.57 -4.15
N ALA A 62 -3.34 1.49 -4.57
CA ALA A 62 -1.89 1.48 -4.66
C ALA A 62 -1.36 2.52 -5.67
N GLU A 63 -1.98 2.63 -6.86
CA GLU A 63 -1.64 3.67 -7.84
C GLU A 63 -1.81 5.08 -7.28
N ASN A 64 -2.91 5.36 -6.58
CA ASN A 64 -3.17 6.67 -6.00
C ASN A 64 -2.13 6.99 -4.92
N LEU A 65 -1.85 6.06 -3.99
CA LEU A 65 -0.84 6.26 -2.96
C LEU A 65 0.56 6.44 -3.53
N HIS A 66 0.90 5.71 -4.60
CA HIS A 66 2.16 5.92 -5.30
C HIS A 66 2.28 7.35 -5.82
N ASN A 67 1.26 7.84 -6.51
CA ASN A 67 1.26 9.18 -7.10
C ASN A 67 1.26 10.29 -6.03
N ASP A 68 0.57 10.07 -4.90
CA ASP A 68 0.38 11.10 -3.87
C ASP A 68 1.56 11.17 -2.87
N TYR A 69 2.29 10.05 -2.66
CA TYR A 69 3.29 9.96 -1.59
C TYR A 69 4.70 9.61 -2.08
N PHE A 70 4.89 8.99 -3.24
CA PHE A 70 6.18 8.43 -3.63
C PHE A 70 6.89 9.19 -4.76
N ASP A 71 6.52 10.46 -4.97
CA ASP A 71 7.33 11.41 -5.75
C ASP A 71 8.42 11.98 -4.85
N LEU A 72 9.60 11.33 -4.84
CA LEU A 72 10.71 11.70 -3.97
C LEU A 72 11.53 12.84 -4.59
N ASP A 73 11.99 13.79 -3.74
CA ASP A 73 12.86 14.88 -4.15
C ASP A 73 14.26 14.36 -4.53
N ASP A 74 14.56 14.30 -5.81
CA ASP A 74 15.80 13.82 -6.36
C ASP A 74 16.99 14.83 -6.22
N SER A 75 16.73 16.02 -5.70
CA SER A 75 17.78 17.00 -5.39
C SER A 75 18.55 16.68 -4.10
N THR A 76 18.00 15.81 -3.24
CA THR A 76 18.60 15.41 -1.96
C THR A 76 19.57 14.23 -2.14
N ASP A 77 20.35 13.89 -1.10
CA ASP A 77 21.19 12.69 -1.11
C ASP A 77 20.37 11.39 -1.00
N GLY A 78 20.98 10.27 -1.39
CA GLY A 78 20.26 9.01 -1.48
C GLY A 78 19.70 8.52 -0.15
N ILE A 79 20.39 8.76 0.98
CA ILE A 79 19.85 8.35 2.29
C ILE A 79 18.63 9.17 2.69
N THR A 80 18.59 10.46 2.35
CA THR A 80 17.41 11.32 2.59
C THR A 80 16.23 10.86 1.76
N MET A 81 16.45 10.45 0.50
CA MET A 81 15.40 9.85 -0.33
C MET A 81 14.88 8.55 0.27
N VAL A 82 15.75 7.66 0.75
CA VAL A 82 15.35 6.42 1.41
C VAL A 82 14.61 6.69 2.73
N GLU A 83 15.05 7.68 3.51
CA GLU A 83 14.31 8.13 4.70
C GLU A 83 12.90 8.62 4.34
N ALA A 84 12.76 9.43 3.30
CA ALA A 84 11.47 9.90 2.80
C ALA A 84 10.58 8.73 2.34
N PHE A 85 11.15 7.76 1.60
CA PHE A 85 10.45 6.55 1.19
C PHE A 85 9.82 5.82 2.37
N TYR A 86 10.58 5.53 3.42
CA TYR A 86 10.04 4.82 4.59
C TYR A 86 9.10 5.68 5.43
N ASN A 87 9.35 6.99 5.55
CA ASN A 87 8.48 7.90 6.27
C ASN A 87 7.10 8.05 5.59
N ASN A 88 6.97 7.77 4.29
CA ASN A 88 5.68 7.75 3.62
C ASN A 88 4.77 6.63 4.14
N PHE A 89 5.29 5.50 4.62
CA PHE A 89 4.49 4.48 5.31
C PHE A 89 3.87 5.04 6.60
N LEU A 90 4.65 5.78 7.38
CA LEU A 90 4.17 6.44 8.59
C LEU A 90 3.14 7.53 8.27
N LYS A 91 3.41 8.33 7.24
CA LYS A 91 2.50 9.38 6.79
C LYS A 91 1.15 8.81 6.33
N ILE A 92 1.17 7.75 5.51
CA ILE A 92 -0.04 7.03 5.13
C ILE A 92 -0.76 6.43 6.33
N TYR A 93 -0.03 5.87 7.32
CA TYR A 93 -0.63 5.37 8.56
C TYR A 93 -1.35 6.47 9.34
N SER A 94 -0.77 7.68 9.39
CA SER A 94 -1.33 8.81 10.13
C SER A 94 -2.52 9.47 9.42
N GLU A 95 -2.47 9.57 8.10
CA GLU A 95 -3.46 10.28 7.28
C GLU A 95 -4.57 9.35 6.78
N HIS A 96 -4.25 8.08 6.53
CA HIS A 96 -5.11 7.08 5.90
C HIS A 96 -5.04 5.71 6.60
N PRO A 97 -5.31 5.62 7.92
CA PRO A 97 -5.28 4.34 8.64
C PRO A 97 -6.25 3.31 8.06
N GLU A 98 -7.35 3.75 7.45
CA GLU A 98 -8.33 2.89 6.76
C GLU A 98 -7.71 2.08 5.61
N TYR A 99 -6.64 2.57 4.99
CA TYR A 99 -5.92 1.83 3.96
C TYR A 99 -5.25 0.57 4.54
N TYR A 100 -4.57 0.69 5.68
CA TYR A 100 -3.93 -0.47 6.32
C TYR A 100 -4.95 -1.48 6.85
N ARG A 101 -6.13 -1.01 7.30
CA ARG A 101 -7.27 -1.89 7.61
C ARG A 101 -7.73 -2.64 6.36
N PHE A 102 -7.93 -1.93 5.25
CA PHE A 102 -8.31 -2.54 3.98
C PHE A 102 -7.31 -3.61 3.55
N ILE A 103 -5.99 -3.35 3.61
CA ILE A 103 -4.97 -4.35 3.24
C ILE A 103 -4.99 -5.55 4.20
N ALA A 104 -5.25 -5.36 5.48
CA ALA A 104 -5.39 -6.48 6.42
C ALA A 104 -6.59 -7.38 6.07
N GLU A 105 -7.74 -6.79 5.72
CA GLU A 105 -8.92 -7.52 5.25
C GLU A 105 -8.66 -8.17 3.89
N PHE A 106 -7.99 -7.47 2.96
CA PHE A 106 -7.61 -7.98 1.66
C PHE A 106 -6.75 -9.24 1.77
N ASP A 107 -5.69 -9.21 2.58
CA ASP A 107 -4.81 -10.36 2.82
C ASP A 107 -5.57 -11.57 3.40
N ALA A 108 -6.61 -11.32 4.22
CA ALA A 108 -7.37 -12.38 4.86
C ALA A 108 -8.38 -13.07 3.92
N ILE A 109 -8.92 -12.34 2.94
CA ILE A 109 -10.02 -12.85 2.10
C ILE A 109 -9.61 -13.18 0.68
N ILE A 110 -8.45 -12.65 0.20
CA ILE A 110 -8.04 -12.87 -1.16
C ILE A 110 -7.58 -14.32 -1.33
N GLN A 111 -8.14 -14.96 -2.35
CA GLN A 111 -7.75 -16.31 -2.75
C GLN A 111 -7.01 -16.24 -4.08
N GLU A 112 -6.46 -17.35 -4.54
CA GLU A 112 -5.83 -17.44 -5.84
C GLU A 112 -6.77 -16.95 -6.95
N ASN A 113 -6.38 -15.88 -7.64
CA ASN A 113 -7.16 -15.20 -8.66
C ASN A 113 -6.20 -14.69 -9.75
N SER A 114 -6.57 -14.85 -11.01
CA SER A 114 -5.77 -14.43 -12.16
C SER A 114 -5.45 -12.93 -12.19
N GLN A 115 -6.17 -12.10 -11.46
CA GLN A 115 -5.92 -10.66 -11.36
C GLN A 115 -4.87 -10.29 -10.32
N LEU A 116 -4.44 -11.23 -9.46
CA LEU A 116 -3.39 -10.97 -8.46
C LEU A 116 -2.05 -10.63 -9.09
N GLU A 117 -1.70 -11.27 -10.20
CA GLU A 117 -0.49 -10.93 -10.94
C GLU A 117 -0.48 -9.45 -11.36
N ASN A 118 -1.62 -8.93 -11.84
CA ASN A 118 -1.73 -7.50 -12.17
C ASN A 118 -1.57 -6.60 -10.94
N TYR A 119 -2.09 -7.02 -9.78
CA TYR A 119 -1.89 -6.28 -8.52
C TYR A 119 -0.40 -6.27 -8.11
N GLU A 120 0.30 -7.40 -8.22
CA GLU A 120 1.74 -7.47 -7.96
C GLU A 120 2.53 -6.53 -8.87
N TYR A 121 2.20 -6.44 -10.16
CA TYR A 121 2.82 -5.48 -11.08
C TYR A 121 2.60 -4.02 -10.66
N THR A 122 1.47 -3.70 -10.05
CA THR A 122 1.19 -2.35 -9.54
C THR A 122 2.13 -1.94 -8.40
N LEU A 123 2.74 -2.92 -7.71
CA LEU A 123 3.68 -2.67 -6.62
C LEU A 123 5.14 -2.50 -7.07
N LEU A 124 5.48 -2.86 -8.32
CA LEU A 124 6.84 -2.75 -8.83
C LEU A 124 7.42 -1.33 -8.78
N PRO A 125 6.67 -0.25 -9.12
CA PRO A 125 7.20 1.12 -9.06
C PRO A 125 7.70 1.53 -7.67
N TYR A 126 7.11 1.02 -6.60
CA TYR A 126 7.59 1.28 -5.24
C TYR A 126 9.00 0.72 -5.00
N MET A 127 9.27 -0.48 -5.51
CA MET A 127 10.59 -1.09 -5.43
C MET A 127 11.60 -0.33 -6.30
N GLU A 128 11.21 0.11 -7.49
CA GLU A 128 12.07 0.87 -8.40
C GLU A 128 12.50 2.19 -7.76
N ILE A 129 11.57 2.98 -7.21
CA ILE A 129 11.88 4.22 -6.49
C ILE A 129 12.87 3.99 -5.33
N PHE A 130 12.65 2.92 -4.55
CA PHE A 130 13.56 2.58 -3.46
C PHE A 130 14.96 2.22 -3.98
N LEU A 131 15.04 1.42 -5.05
CA LEU A 131 16.33 1.00 -5.62
C LEU A 131 17.10 2.19 -6.21
N ASP A 132 16.41 3.11 -6.89
CA ASP A 132 17.01 4.33 -7.45
C ASP A 132 17.59 5.21 -6.32
N ALA A 133 16.85 5.41 -5.23
CA ALA A 133 17.31 6.14 -4.05
C ALA A 133 18.50 5.44 -3.38
N TYR A 134 18.50 4.12 -3.29
CA TYR A 134 19.59 3.33 -2.74
C TYR A 134 20.85 3.43 -3.61
N GLU A 135 20.75 3.28 -4.93
CA GLU A 135 21.86 3.39 -5.86
C GLU A 135 22.50 4.79 -5.80
N LYS A 136 21.65 5.84 -5.74
CA LYS A 136 22.13 7.21 -5.51
C LYS A 136 22.93 7.33 -4.22
N GLY A 137 22.43 6.73 -3.12
CA GLY A 137 23.11 6.75 -1.83
C GLY A 137 24.44 5.99 -1.80
N LEU A 138 24.63 4.96 -2.64
CA LEU A 138 25.92 4.32 -2.83
C LEU A 138 26.90 5.23 -3.57
N ILE A 139 26.41 5.97 -4.60
CA ILE A 139 27.23 6.87 -5.41
C ILE A 139 27.69 8.07 -4.58
N ASP A 140 26.79 8.72 -3.84
CA ASP A 140 27.09 9.89 -3.01
C ASP A 140 27.69 9.53 -1.64
N LYS A 141 27.78 8.24 -1.33
CA LYS A 141 28.35 7.64 -0.11
C LYS A 141 27.53 7.92 1.17
N SER A 142 26.29 8.32 1.04
CA SER A 142 25.37 8.48 2.16
C SER A 142 24.83 7.14 2.68
N ILE A 143 24.89 6.09 1.85
CA ILE A 143 24.44 4.73 2.17
C ILE A 143 25.62 3.74 2.13
N LYS A 144 25.60 2.77 3.03
CA LYS A 144 26.50 1.61 3.02
C LYS A 144 25.84 0.41 2.35
N MET A 145 26.63 -0.29 1.54
CA MET A 145 26.14 -1.48 0.82
C MET A 145 25.54 -2.52 1.77
N VAL A 146 24.47 -3.15 1.35
CA VAL A 146 23.92 -4.37 1.93
C VAL A 146 24.07 -5.53 0.94
N ASP A 147 24.21 -6.75 1.44
CA ASP A 147 24.55 -7.92 0.61
C ASP A 147 23.46 -8.26 -0.41
N ASP A 148 22.19 -8.13 -0.02
CA ASP A 148 21.03 -8.36 -0.88
C ASP A 148 20.00 -7.23 -0.66
N ILE A 149 20.04 -6.24 -1.53
CA ILE A 149 19.16 -5.06 -1.43
C ILE A 149 17.69 -5.40 -1.70
N ARG A 150 17.41 -6.38 -2.57
CA ARG A 150 16.04 -6.79 -2.85
C ARG A 150 15.42 -7.50 -1.64
N LEU A 151 16.17 -8.41 -1.02
CA LEU A 151 15.74 -9.06 0.22
C LEU A 151 15.57 -8.02 1.34
N PHE A 152 16.48 -7.05 1.43
CA PHE A 152 16.38 -5.95 2.41
C PHE A 152 15.08 -5.16 2.20
N TYR A 153 14.80 -4.73 0.97
CA TYR A 153 13.57 -4.02 0.62
C TYR A 153 12.32 -4.80 1.00
N ILE A 154 12.22 -6.06 0.54
CA ILE A 154 11.06 -6.92 0.82
C ILE A 154 10.87 -7.10 2.33
N THR A 155 11.95 -7.40 3.06
CA THR A 155 11.88 -7.65 4.50
C THR A 155 11.43 -6.41 5.26
N THR A 156 11.99 -5.24 4.94
CA THR A 156 11.70 -4.00 5.66
C THR A 156 10.32 -3.45 5.33
N THR A 157 9.89 -3.53 4.07
CA THR A 157 8.52 -3.11 3.67
C THR A 157 7.47 -4.04 4.26
N HIS A 158 7.68 -5.36 4.26
CA HIS A 158 6.78 -6.31 4.92
C HIS A 158 6.70 -6.08 6.44
N ALA A 159 7.82 -5.76 7.09
CA ALA A 159 7.83 -5.45 8.52
C ALA A 159 7.01 -4.19 8.82
N LEU A 160 7.20 -3.10 8.06
CA LEU A 160 6.45 -1.86 8.22
C LEU A 160 4.96 -2.03 7.91
N MET A 161 4.64 -2.67 6.78
CA MET A 161 3.25 -2.96 6.43
C MET A 161 2.56 -3.83 7.49
N GLY A 162 3.25 -4.86 7.97
CA GLY A 162 2.75 -5.73 9.04
C GLY A 162 2.49 -4.98 10.33
N LEU A 163 3.41 -4.09 10.72
CA LEU A 163 3.27 -3.25 11.91
C LEU A 163 2.10 -2.27 11.77
N CYS A 164 2.02 -1.53 10.66
CA CYS A 164 0.92 -0.59 10.42
C CYS A 164 -0.45 -1.30 10.39
N LYS A 165 -0.54 -2.47 9.72
CA LYS A 165 -1.76 -3.30 9.77
C LYS A 165 -2.14 -3.71 11.19
N LYS A 166 -1.17 -4.19 11.99
CA LYS A 166 -1.38 -4.59 13.38
C LYS A 166 -1.91 -3.43 14.23
N LEU A 167 -1.34 -2.24 14.07
CA LEU A 167 -1.72 -1.06 14.84
C LEU A 167 -3.09 -0.50 14.44
N THR A 168 -3.56 -0.79 13.23
CA THR A 168 -4.86 -0.31 12.71
C THR A 168 -6.01 -1.25 13.09
N VAL A 169 -5.75 -2.55 13.18
CA VAL A 169 -6.73 -3.53 13.63
C VAL A 169 -6.74 -3.54 15.16
N ASP A 170 -7.85 -3.08 15.78
CA ASP A 170 -8.06 -3.11 17.22
C ASP A 170 -7.83 -4.53 17.79
N SER A 171 -6.62 -4.85 18.17
CA SER A 171 -6.33 -6.12 18.81
C SER A 171 -6.75 -6.02 20.28
N VAL A 172 -7.73 -6.82 20.66
CA VAL A 172 -8.22 -6.96 22.03
C VAL A 172 -7.09 -7.27 23.05
N VAL A 173 -5.95 -7.76 22.55
CA VAL A 173 -4.85 -8.27 23.37
C VAL A 173 -3.87 -7.18 23.85
N LEU A 174 -3.81 -6.02 23.20
CA LEU A 174 -2.77 -5.02 23.45
C LEU A 174 -3.30 -3.61 23.73
N LYS A 175 -4.48 -3.45 24.32
CA LYS A 175 -5.02 -2.14 24.76
C LYS A 175 -4.10 -1.36 25.75
N GLN A 176 -2.97 -1.94 26.13
CA GLN A 176 -1.99 -1.30 27.01
C GLN A 176 -0.79 -0.69 26.27
N ASP A 177 -0.60 -0.98 24.99
CA ASP A 177 0.51 -0.42 24.23
C ASP A 177 0.15 1.00 23.77
N LYS A 178 0.80 1.98 24.38
CA LYS A 178 0.57 3.41 24.15
C LYS A 178 1.44 4.00 23.04
N TYR A 179 2.18 3.16 22.30
CA TYR A 179 3.24 3.67 21.45
C TYR A 179 2.80 3.97 19.99
N GLY A 180 2.03 3.12 19.36
CA GLY A 180 1.47 3.39 18.02
C GLY A 180 2.47 3.94 17.00
N ILE A 181 2.43 5.24 16.75
CA ILE A 181 3.31 5.95 15.82
C ILE A 181 4.79 5.74 16.16
N GLU A 182 5.15 5.80 17.46
CA GLU A 182 6.53 5.66 17.92
C GLU A 182 7.13 4.27 17.59
N GLU A 183 6.30 3.23 17.50
CA GLU A 183 6.78 1.90 17.06
C GLU A 183 7.18 1.92 15.59
N VAL A 184 6.39 2.59 14.73
CA VAL A 184 6.69 2.73 13.30
C VAL A 184 7.95 3.58 13.11
N GLU A 185 8.06 4.71 13.83
CA GLU A 185 9.28 5.56 13.82
C GLU A 185 10.51 4.79 14.28
N MET A 186 10.40 4.00 15.35
CA MET A 186 11.50 3.17 15.84
C MET A 186 11.97 2.18 14.79
N LEU A 187 11.05 1.50 14.12
CA LEU A 187 11.39 0.55 13.06
C LEU A 187 12.08 1.25 11.87
N ILE A 188 11.57 2.40 11.44
CA ILE A 188 12.21 3.21 10.39
C ILE A 188 13.63 3.60 10.81
N ASN A 189 13.83 4.08 12.04
CA ASN A 189 15.14 4.47 12.55
C ASN A 189 16.14 3.29 12.55
N ILE A 190 15.70 2.07 12.88
CA ILE A 190 16.52 0.86 12.82
C ILE A 190 16.94 0.56 11.37
N ILE A 191 16.01 0.67 10.42
CA ILE A 191 16.26 0.45 8.99
C ILE A 191 17.31 1.46 8.48
N ILE A 192 17.10 2.74 8.76
CA ILE A 192 18.00 3.82 8.34
C ILE A 192 19.37 3.69 9.01
N TYR A 193 19.41 3.36 10.31
CA TYR A 193 20.66 3.09 11.00
C TYR A 193 21.47 1.99 10.32
N ARG A 194 20.82 0.89 9.88
CA ARG A 194 21.49 -0.20 9.15
C ARG A 194 22.09 0.27 7.82
N LEU A 195 21.43 1.17 7.11
CA LEU A 195 21.92 1.70 5.84
C LEU A 195 23.07 2.72 6.00
N LYS A 196 23.09 3.46 7.11
CA LYS A 196 24.16 4.41 7.42
C LYS A 196 25.42 3.75 7.98
N ASN A 197 25.29 2.56 8.58
CA ASN A 197 26.38 1.92 9.32
C ASN A 197 26.64 0.50 8.78
N THR A 198 27.87 0.22 8.42
CA THR A 198 28.36 -1.16 8.21
C THR A 198 28.83 -1.73 9.55
N LYS A 199 28.64 -3.05 9.74
CA LYS A 199 29.42 -3.77 10.74
C LYS A 199 30.84 -3.92 10.28
#